data_44fa6cf57eab12ec29a1909a76af599a
#
_entry.id   44fa6cf57eab12ec29a1909a76af599a
#
_cell.length_a   1.000
_cell.length_b   1.000
_cell.length_c   1.000
_cell.angle_alpha   90.00
_cell.angle_beta   90.00
_cell.angle_gamma   90.00
#
_symmetry.space_group_name_H-M   'P 1'
#
loop_
_entity.id
_entity.type
_entity.pdbx_description
1 polymer ?
#
loop_
_entity_poly.entity_id
_entity_poly.type
_entity_poly.pdbx_seq_one_letter_code
_entity_poly.pdbx_strand_id
1 'polypeptide(L)'
;ATDDKNTVNRTDDEIAGYSSRGPRKDNGDGNPLNELIPEISAPGTNIVQAEACVTSGSCNNFLGGDASENTYTGRGSGTSYATPAVSGIIALVMEANSNLTPLQIKEVLKHTSELRGEPSAPDVDPYWNREFGYGMVDALASVELAIFLRDSGQTGSIDPTLQSHGLNLTQTDVINITGHAWGQAGSVDRVEYRVGSGPWYETTYSEPPGELGALTPFLWHVILDPRELSEGQHIVEVHASSGDSHSLPVFYEVTGEGGGASSRGIPTAALGLVVLVAMGWAGSLVLARMRSAEGGEAAIDAELVD
;
A
#
# COMPACT_ATOMS: atom_id res chain seq x y z
N ALA A 1 -1.54 12.15 -12.50
CA ALA A 1 -1.60 11.19 -13.63
C ALA A 1 -0.19 10.75 -14.00
N THR A 2 0.00 9.46 -14.23
CA THR A 2 1.22 8.88 -14.75
C THR A 2 1.10 8.47 -16.21
N ASP A 3 2.23 8.33 -16.87
CA ASP A 3 2.38 7.72 -18.18
C ASP A 3 3.05 6.36 -18.00
N ASP A 4 2.30 5.29 -18.27
CA ASP A 4 2.76 3.90 -18.13
C ASP A 4 3.53 3.40 -19.35
N LYS A 5 3.81 4.29 -20.30
CA LYS A 5 4.51 3.99 -21.57
C LYS A 5 3.88 2.86 -22.39
N ASN A 6 2.67 2.42 -22.02
CA ASN A 6 2.00 1.21 -22.50
C ASN A 6 2.85 -0.06 -22.35
N THR A 7 3.59 -0.17 -21.28
CA THR A 7 4.38 -1.35 -20.90
C THR A 7 3.78 -2.01 -19.66
N VAL A 8 4.17 -3.25 -19.39
CA VAL A 8 3.85 -3.94 -18.15
C VAL A 8 4.88 -3.68 -17.06
N ASN A 9 5.96 -3.02 -17.42
CA ASN A 9 7.05 -2.69 -16.50
C ASN A 9 6.73 -1.38 -15.79
N ARG A 10 6.39 -1.45 -14.51
CA ARG A 10 6.07 -0.26 -13.72
C ARG A 10 7.28 0.62 -13.40
N THR A 11 8.51 0.14 -13.60
CA THR A 11 9.71 0.92 -13.27
C THR A 11 10.01 2.04 -14.26
N ASP A 12 9.45 2.01 -15.47
CA ASP A 12 9.57 3.04 -16.49
C ASP A 12 8.40 4.04 -16.51
N ASP A 13 7.43 3.86 -15.60
CA ASP A 13 6.33 4.80 -15.42
C ASP A 13 6.83 6.16 -14.92
N GLU A 14 6.34 7.23 -15.51
CA GLU A 14 6.73 8.58 -15.18
C GLU A 14 5.52 9.44 -14.85
N ILE A 15 5.74 10.55 -14.12
CA ILE A 15 4.69 11.55 -13.95
C ILE A 15 4.43 12.25 -15.29
N ALA A 16 3.17 12.27 -15.71
CA ALA A 16 2.80 12.94 -16.97
C ALA A 16 3.10 14.45 -16.90
N GLY A 17 3.66 15.00 -17.97
CA GLY A 17 4.07 16.40 -17.99
C GLY A 17 2.94 17.42 -17.76
N TYR A 18 1.71 17.03 -18.05
CA TYR A 18 0.50 17.83 -17.80
C TYR A 18 -0.12 17.62 -16.42
N SER A 19 0.37 16.63 -15.64
CA SER A 19 -0.22 16.32 -14.35
C SER A 19 -0.11 17.49 -13.37
N SER A 20 -1.18 17.75 -12.65
CA SER A 20 -1.14 18.69 -11.53
C SER A 20 -0.23 18.15 -10.43
N ARG A 21 0.52 19.05 -9.80
CA ARG A 21 1.46 18.75 -8.72
C ARG A 21 1.07 19.51 -7.46
N GLY A 22 1.41 18.95 -6.32
CA GLY A 22 1.20 19.57 -5.02
C GLY A 22 2.39 20.43 -4.53
N PRO A 23 2.35 20.85 -3.27
CA PRO A 23 1.18 20.83 -2.39
C PRO A 23 0.10 21.80 -2.85
N ARG A 24 -1.13 21.67 -2.32
CA ARG A 24 -2.12 22.74 -2.50
C ARG A 24 -1.73 23.97 -1.69
N LYS A 25 -2.35 25.09 -2.02
CA LYS A 25 -2.14 26.34 -1.25
C LYS A 25 -2.67 26.18 0.18
N ASP A 26 -1.88 26.64 1.14
CA ASP A 26 -2.26 26.73 2.55
C ASP A 26 -3.64 27.43 2.70
N ASN A 27 -4.55 26.78 3.41
CA ASN A 27 -5.89 27.27 3.71
C ASN A 27 -5.95 28.08 5.01
N GLY A 28 -4.84 28.19 5.75
CA GLY A 28 -4.71 28.94 6.98
C GLY A 28 -5.26 28.24 8.24
N ASP A 29 -5.50 26.92 8.19
CA ASP A 29 -5.96 26.14 9.34
C ASP A 29 -4.82 25.69 10.27
N GLY A 30 -3.57 25.93 9.88
CA GLY A 30 -2.38 25.56 10.63
C GLY A 30 -2.05 24.06 10.61
N ASN A 31 -2.71 23.27 9.76
CA ASN A 31 -2.44 21.85 9.61
C ASN A 31 -1.78 21.57 8.25
N PRO A 32 -0.44 21.46 8.18
CA PRO A 32 0.28 21.28 6.92
C PRO A 32 -0.02 19.94 6.22
N LEU A 33 -0.56 18.94 6.92
CA LEU A 33 -0.93 17.66 6.34
C LEU A 33 -2.09 17.80 5.36
N ASN A 34 -2.99 18.75 5.57
CA ASN A 34 -4.10 19.03 4.64
C ASN A 34 -3.62 19.55 3.29
N GLU A 35 -2.39 20.03 3.21
CA GLU A 35 -1.80 20.60 2.00
C GLU A 35 -1.13 19.54 1.11
N LEU A 36 -0.90 18.34 1.64
CA LEU A 36 -0.21 17.25 0.95
C LEU A 36 -1.13 16.55 -0.07
N ILE A 37 -1.43 17.23 -1.16
CA ILE A 37 -2.24 16.76 -2.29
C ILE A 37 -1.39 16.87 -3.58
N PRO A 38 -1.43 15.87 -4.48
CA PRO A 38 -2.30 14.68 -4.48
C PRO A 38 -1.91 13.66 -3.42
N GLU A 39 -2.87 12.79 -3.02
CA GLU A 39 -2.59 11.67 -2.13
C GLU A 39 -1.91 10.50 -2.86
N ILE A 40 -2.37 10.19 -4.08
CA ILE A 40 -1.80 9.10 -4.89
C ILE A 40 -1.82 9.46 -6.37
N SER A 41 -1.11 8.70 -7.17
CA SER A 41 -1.11 8.77 -8.62
C SER A 41 -1.59 7.47 -9.26
N ALA A 42 -2.06 7.57 -10.49
CA ALA A 42 -2.55 6.46 -11.29
C ALA A 42 -2.32 6.73 -12.79
N PRO A 43 -2.31 5.70 -13.65
CA PRO A 43 -2.22 5.87 -15.09
C PRO A 43 -3.30 6.81 -15.63
N GLY A 44 -2.88 7.76 -16.45
CA GLY A 44 -3.78 8.78 -17.03
C GLY A 44 -3.37 9.22 -18.42
N THR A 45 -2.40 8.55 -19.07
CA THR A 45 -1.92 8.86 -20.41
C THR A 45 -2.35 7.77 -21.39
N ASN A 46 -2.92 8.18 -22.53
CA ASN A 46 -3.38 7.27 -23.59
C ASN A 46 -4.37 6.19 -23.13
N ILE A 47 -5.22 6.52 -22.19
CA ILE A 47 -6.18 5.59 -21.59
C ILE A 47 -7.27 5.25 -22.61
N VAL A 48 -7.47 3.97 -22.84
CA VAL A 48 -8.62 3.44 -23.58
C VAL A 48 -9.84 3.48 -22.67
N GLN A 49 -10.92 4.08 -23.12
CA GLN A 49 -12.12 4.30 -22.33
C GLN A 49 -13.37 3.79 -23.04
N ALA A 50 -14.43 3.56 -22.28
CA ALA A 50 -15.75 3.38 -22.84
C ALA A 50 -16.25 4.74 -23.39
N GLU A 51 -16.77 4.74 -24.61
CA GLU A 51 -17.35 5.92 -25.21
C GLU A 51 -18.87 5.97 -24.99
N ALA A 52 -19.37 7.18 -24.77
CA ALA A 52 -20.84 7.40 -24.62
C ALA A 52 -21.59 7.18 -25.90
N CYS A 53 -20.93 7.09 -27.04
CA CYS A 53 -21.52 7.05 -28.36
C CYS A 53 -21.58 5.64 -28.93
N VAL A 54 -22.77 5.10 -28.97
CA VAL A 54 -23.04 3.74 -29.50
C VAL A 54 -23.60 3.74 -30.93
N THR A 55 -23.84 4.91 -31.53
CA THR A 55 -24.40 5.04 -32.90
C THR A 55 -23.49 5.87 -33.78
N SER A 56 -23.09 5.29 -34.91
CA SER A 56 -22.33 5.98 -35.95
C SER A 56 -23.02 7.28 -36.38
N GLY A 57 -22.26 8.37 -36.40
CA GLY A 57 -22.64 9.61 -37.08
C GLY A 57 -23.22 10.73 -36.22
N SER A 58 -23.50 10.52 -34.94
CA SER A 58 -24.08 11.55 -34.05
C SER A 58 -23.17 12.03 -32.94
N CYS A 59 -21.99 11.49 -32.84
CA CYS A 59 -21.09 11.77 -31.73
C CYS A 59 -20.00 12.74 -32.20
N ASN A 60 -20.15 13.99 -31.81
CA ASN A 60 -19.01 14.88 -31.79
C ASN A 60 -18.03 14.32 -30.77
N ASN A 61 -17.04 13.66 -31.27
CA ASN A 61 -15.98 13.11 -30.46
C ASN A 61 -15.15 14.23 -29.85
N PHE A 62 -15.62 14.72 -28.72
CA PHE A 62 -14.98 15.83 -28.00
C PHE A 62 -13.56 15.49 -27.55
N LEU A 63 -13.22 14.21 -27.46
CA LEU A 63 -11.92 13.73 -26.99
C LEU A 63 -11.08 13.05 -28.08
N GLY A 64 -11.44 13.17 -29.34
CA GLY A 64 -10.60 12.74 -30.46
C GLY A 64 -10.64 11.26 -30.80
N GLY A 65 -11.58 10.49 -30.26
CA GLY A 65 -11.81 9.10 -30.65
C GLY A 65 -12.69 9.01 -31.90
N ASP A 66 -12.64 7.91 -32.59
CA ASP A 66 -13.46 7.65 -33.75
C ASP A 66 -14.84 7.15 -33.33
N ALA A 67 -15.91 7.67 -33.90
CA ALA A 67 -17.28 7.15 -33.73
C ALA A 67 -17.38 5.79 -34.41
N SER A 68 -16.68 4.81 -33.90
CA SER A 68 -16.69 3.44 -34.39
C SER A 68 -17.81 2.67 -33.69
N GLU A 69 -18.19 1.54 -34.25
CA GLU A 69 -19.07 0.59 -33.59
C GLU A 69 -18.47 -0.01 -32.29
N ASN A 70 -17.19 0.22 -32.06
CA ASN A 70 -16.47 -0.21 -30.88
C ASN A 70 -16.46 0.91 -29.82
N THR A 71 -17.14 0.70 -28.71
CA THR A 71 -17.29 1.65 -27.60
C THR A 71 -16.00 1.83 -26.76
N TYR A 72 -14.90 1.20 -27.14
CA TYR A 72 -13.62 1.22 -26.41
C TYR A 72 -12.43 1.77 -27.24
N THR A 73 -12.68 2.50 -28.31
CA THR A 73 -11.62 2.99 -29.20
C THR A 73 -11.04 4.36 -28.84
N GLY A 74 -11.71 5.12 -27.99
CA GLY A 74 -11.22 6.42 -27.55
C GLY A 74 -9.97 6.32 -26.71
N ARG A 75 -8.99 7.16 -26.97
CA ARG A 75 -7.81 7.33 -26.11
C ARG A 75 -7.76 8.76 -25.60
N GLY A 76 -7.68 8.91 -24.30
CA GLY A 76 -7.57 10.20 -23.65
C GLY A 76 -6.43 10.29 -22.68
N SER A 77 -6.00 11.50 -22.37
CA SER A 77 -4.93 11.77 -21.41
C SER A 77 -5.34 12.91 -20.48
N GLY A 78 -5.08 12.75 -19.19
CA GLY A 78 -5.38 13.75 -18.17
C GLY A 78 -5.52 13.14 -16.79
N THR A 79 -5.45 13.96 -15.75
CA THR A 79 -5.81 13.56 -14.39
C THR A 79 -7.27 13.10 -14.31
N SER A 80 -8.13 13.57 -15.23
CA SER A 80 -9.52 13.13 -15.38
C SER A 80 -9.67 11.65 -15.77
N TYR A 81 -8.62 11.02 -16.29
CA TYR A 81 -8.59 9.58 -16.58
C TYR A 81 -7.96 8.78 -15.44
N ALA A 82 -7.00 9.34 -14.72
CA ALA A 82 -6.43 8.71 -13.52
C ALA A 82 -7.46 8.61 -12.38
N THR A 83 -8.28 9.63 -12.20
CA THR A 83 -9.29 9.68 -11.12
C THR A 83 -10.28 8.52 -11.17
N PRO A 84 -10.97 8.21 -12.30
CA PRO A 84 -11.89 7.09 -12.34
C PRO A 84 -11.20 5.73 -12.19
N ALA A 85 -9.93 5.59 -12.57
CA ALA A 85 -9.15 4.38 -12.29
C ALA A 85 -9.03 4.15 -10.78
N VAL A 86 -8.67 5.18 -10.02
CA VAL A 86 -8.64 5.12 -8.54
C VAL A 86 -10.03 4.85 -7.97
N SER A 87 -11.09 5.47 -8.53
CA SER A 87 -12.48 5.22 -8.09
C SER A 87 -12.88 3.76 -8.28
N GLY A 88 -12.45 3.13 -9.36
CA GLY A 88 -12.66 1.69 -9.60
C GLY A 88 -11.94 0.82 -8.57
N ILE A 89 -10.71 1.17 -8.23
CA ILE A 89 -9.94 0.47 -7.17
C ILE A 89 -10.62 0.62 -5.81
N ILE A 90 -11.11 1.81 -5.48
CA ILE A 90 -11.88 2.05 -4.25
C ILE A 90 -13.12 1.13 -4.20
N ALA A 91 -13.83 0.96 -5.31
CA ALA A 91 -14.98 0.06 -5.36
C ALA A 91 -14.60 -1.39 -5.08
N LEU A 92 -13.45 -1.87 -5.60
CA LEU A 92 -12.92 -3.20 -5.29
C LEU A 92 -12.53 -3.34 -3.82
N VAL A 93 -11.89 -2.34 -3.23
CA VAL A 93 -11.55 -2.31 -1.80
C VAL A 93 -12.82 -2.36 -0.93
N MET A 94 -13.85 -1.61 -1.30
CA MET A 94 -15.16 -1.62 -0.60
C MET A 94 -15.88 -2.96 -0.73
N GLU A 95 -15.78 -3.64 -1.87
CA GLU A 95 -16.33 -4.98 -2.05
C GLU A 95 -15.57 -6.00 -1.19
N ALA A 96 -14.24 -5.88 -1.14
CA ALA A 96 -13.38 -6.74 -0.33
C ALA A 96 -13.65 -6.59 1.17
N ASN A 97 -13.87 -5.36 1.66
CA ASN A 97 -14.17 -5.06 3.05
C ASN A 97 -15.11 -3.84 3.17
N SER A 98 -16.42 -4.11 3.19
CA SER A 98 -17.46 -3.09 3.28
C SER A 98 -17.54 -2.35 4.63
N ASN A 99 -16.80 -2.78 5.63
CA ASN A 99 -16.76 -2.15 6.95
C ASN A 99 -15.70 -1.04 7.07
N LEU A 100 -14.86 -0.85 6.04
CA LEU A 100 -13.91 0.24 6.00
C LEU A 100 -14.60 1.59 5.85
N THR A 101 -14.23 2.53 6.69
CA THR A 101 -14.64 3.93 6.56
C THR A 101 -13.92 4.60 5.38
N PRO A 102 -14.44 5.71 4.82
CA PRO A 102 -13.76 6.45 3.74
C PRO A 102 -12.32 6.87 4.08
N LEU A 103 -12.06 7.23 5.34
CA LEU A 103 -10.69 7.58 5.78
C LEU A 103 -9.78 6.35 5.82
N GLN A 104 -10.28 5.21 6.31
CA GLN A 104 -9.51 3.96 6.28
C GLN A 104 -9.22 3.50 4.86
N ILE A 105 -10.17 3.63 3.92
CA ILE A 105 -9.94 3.33 2.50
C ILE A 105 -8.84 4.22 1.93
N LYS A 106 -8.88 5.51 2.23
CA LYS A 106 -7.83 6.46 1.82
C LYS A 106 -6.45 6.02 2.34
N GLU A 107 -6.36 5.64 3.62
CA GLU A 107 -5.11 5.18 4.19
C GLU A 107 -4.67 3.82 3.59
N VAL A 108 -5.59 2.88 3.32
CA VAL A 108 -5.27 1.64 2.60
C VAL A 108 -4.61 1.94 1.26
N LEU A 109 -5.17 2.85 0.46
CA LEU A 109 -4.59 3.22 -0.84
C LEU A 109 -3.20 3.87 -0.71
N LYS A 110 -3.02 4.77 0.26
CA LYS A 110 -1.73 5.42 0.54
C LYS A 110 -0.68 4.40 0.99
N HIS A 111 -1.07 3.54 1.93
CA HIS A 111 -0.18 2.55 2.54
C HIS A 111 0.30 1.47 1.57
N THR A 112 -0.54 1.11 0.61
CA THR A 112 -0.24 0.06 -0.39
C THR A 112 0.30 0.62 -1.70
N SER A 113 0.38 1.94 -1.85
CA SER A 113 0.90 2.55 -3.07
C SER A 113 2.40 2.31 -3.23
N GLU A 114 2.84 2.17 -4.46
CA GLU A 114 4.25 2.05 -4.81
C GLU A 114 4.92 3.42 -4.71
N LEU A 115 5.79 3.60 -3.71
CA LEU A 115 6.51 4.86 -3.51
C LEU A 115 7.32 5.26 -4.74
N ARG A 116 7.24 6.53 -5.09
CA ARG A 116 7.93 7.12 -6.24
C ARG A 116 8.50 8.48 -5.90
N GLY A 117 9.73 8.68 -6.32
CA GLY A 117 10.45 9.95 -6.11
C GLY A 117 10.83 10.20 -4.66
N GLU A 118 11.62 11.25 -4.45
CA GLU A 118 12.06 11.66 -3.13
C GLU A 118 10.96 12.43 -2.40
N PRO A 119 10.85 12.32 -1.08
CA PRO A 119 9.91 13.12 -0.28
C PRO A 119 10.09 14.63 -0.53
N SER A 120 8.98 15.34 -0.70
CA SER A 120 9.00 16.77 -0.99
C SER A 120 8.74 17.67 0.21
N ALA A 121 8.27 17.09 1.33
CA ALA A 121 8.01 17.77 2.60
C ALA A 121 8.37 16.87 3.79
N PRO A 122 9.64 16.42 3.90
CA PRO A 122 10.05 15.41 4.88
C PRO A 122 9.86 15.83 6.34
N ASP A 123 9.85 17.13 6.63
CA ASP A 123 9.56 17.66 7.96
C ASP A 123 8.06 17.58 8.34
N VAL A 124 7.19 17.37 7.36
CA VAL A 124 5.74 17.24 7.55
C VAL A 124 5.32 15.79 7.40
N ASP A 125 5.76 15.15 6.31
CA ASP A 125 5.53 13.73 6.04
C ASP A 125 6.71 13.18 5.23
N PRO A 126 7.45 12.19 5.75
CA PRO A 126 8.65 11.66 5.12
C PRO A 126 8.38 10.77 3.90
N TYR A 127 7.13 10.52 3.54
CA TYR A 127 6.75 9.62 2.44
C TYR A 127 6.00 10.34 1.31
N TRP A 128 5.53 11.55 1.53
CA TRP A 128 4.79 12.28 0.52
C TRP A 128 5.70 12.94 -0.52
N ASN A 129 5.36 12.74 -1.80
CA ASN A 129 6.01 13.38 -2.95
C ASN A 129 5.04 14.29 -3.69
N ARG A 130 5.47 15.51 -4.06
CA ARG A 130 4.62 16.51 -4.73
C ARG A 130 4.09 16.08 -6.10
N GLU A 131 4.73 15.12 -6.78
CA GLU A 131 4.36 14.64 -8.10
C GLU A 131 3.47 13.41 -8.03
N PHE A 132 3.85 12.44 -7.19
CA PHE A 132 3.19 11.14 -7.09
C PHE A 132 2.27 10.99 -5.88
N GLY A 133 2.26 11.95 -4.95
CA GLY A 133 1.61 11.78 -3.66
C GLY A 133 2.37 10.76 -2.80
N TYR A 134 1.67 9.81 -2.22
CA TYR A 134 2.28 8.68 -1.50
C TYR A 134 2.76 7.56 -2.45
N GLY A 135 2.57 7.74 -3.75
CA GLY A 135 3.06 6.82 -4.77
C GLY A 135 2.04 6.51 -5.85
N MET A 136 2.34 5.51 -6.64
CA MET A 136 1.43 4.97 -7.66
C MET A 136 0.52 3.91 -7.03
N VAL A 137 -0.78 4.03 -7.25
CA VAL A 137 -1.78 3.11 -6.71
C VAL A 137 -1.48 1.66 -7.11
N ASP A 138 -1.62 0.74 -6.17
CA ASP A 138 -1.58 -0.70 -6.39
C ASP A 138 -2.94 -1.32 -6.04
N ALA A 139 -3.67 -1.75 -7.06
CA ALA A 139 -5.01 -2.30 -6.89
C ALA A 139 -4.99 -3.64 -6.15
N LEU A 140 -4.02 -4.51 -6.48
CA LEU A 140 -3.92 -5.83 -5.86
C LEU A 140 -3.58 -5.69 -4.39
N ALA A 141 -2.51 -4.96 -4.07
CA ALA A 141 -2.08 -4.75 -2.68
C ALA A 141 -3.18 -4.09 -1.83
N SER A 142 -3.93 -3.13 -2.41
CA SER A 142 -5.04 -2.47 -1.70
C SER A 142 -6.19 -3.44 -1.37
N VAL A 143 -6.57 -4.29 -2.31
CA VAL A 143 -7.62 -5.30 -2.11
C VAL A 143 -7.16 -6.37 -1.12
N GLU A 144 -5.92 -6.82 -1.23
CA GLU A 144 -5.33 -7.82 -0.34
C GLU A 144 -5.26 -7.33 1.11
N LEU A 145 -4.84 -6.09 1.34
CA LEU A 145 -4.85 -5.49 2.67
C LEU A 145 -6.29 -5.37 3.21
N ALA A 146 -7.24 -4.96 2.39
CA ALA A 146 -8.64 -4.88 2.80
C ALA A 146 -9.22 -6.25 3.23
N ILE A 147 -8.90 -7.32 2.49
CA ILE A 147 -9.26 -8.70 2.83
C ILE A 147 -8.62 -9.11 4.16
N PHE A 148 -7.31 -8.85 4.31
CA PHE A 148 -6.58 -9.15 5.56
C PHE A 148 -7.24 -8.49 6.77
N LEU A 149 -7.55 -7.19 6.70
CA LEU A 149 -8.18 -6.44 7.78
C LEU A 149 -9.57 -6.99 8.14
N ARG A 150 -10.34 -7.44 7.15
CA ARG A 150 -11.63 -8.10 7.36
C ARG A 150 -11.46 -9.45 8.07
N ASP A 151 -10.60 -10.30 7.51
CA ASP A 151 -10.46 -11.70 7.96
C ASP A 151 -9.75 -11.82 9.31
N SER A 152 -8.85 -10.90 9.64
CA SER A 152 -8.20 -10.80 10.95
C SER A 152 -9.08 -10.10 12.00
N GLY A 153 -10.21 -9.49 11.60
CA GLY A 153 -11.07 -8.73 12.49
C GLY A 153 -10.52 -7.39 12.94
N GLN A 154 -9.44 -6.90 12.32
CA GLN A 154 -8.75 -5.66 12.71
C GLN A 154 -9.44 -4.39 12.21
N THR A 155 -10.39 -4.48 11.28
CA THR A 155 -11.01 -3.30 10.63
C THR A 155 -11.51 -2.26 11.63
N GLY A 156 -12.13 -2.70 12.74
CA GLY A 156 -12.71 -1.80 13.75
C GLY A 156 -11.66 -1.12 14.65
N SER A 157 -10.44 -1.62 14.68
CA SER A 157 -9.34 -1.10 15.50
C SER A 157 -8.40 -0.17 14.74
N ILE A 158 -8.57 -0.02 13.41
CA ILE A 158 -7.73 0.86 12.60
C ILE A 158 -8.10 2.32 12.86
N ASP A 159 -7.13 3.06 13.38
CA ASP A 159 -7.18 4.53 13.43
C ASP A 159 -6.41 5.09 12.22
N PRO A 160 -7.10 5.73 11.25
CA PRO A 160 -6.47 6.26 10.05
C PRO A 160 -5.54 7.46 10.33
N THR A 161 -5.52 7.99 11.55
CA THR A 161 -4.61 9.07 11.94
C THR A 161 -3.28 8.58 12.49
N LEU A 162 -3.17 7.28 12.80
CA LEU A 162 -1.91 6.66 13.21
C LEU A 162 -1.17 6.12 11.97
N GLN A 163 0.10 6.41 11.88
CA GLN A 163 0.94 6.03 10.76
C GLN A 163 2.07 5.11 11.23
N SER A 164 2.31 4.05 10.48
CA SER A 164 3.50 3.21 10.59
C SER A 164 3.93 2.81 9.19
N HIS A 165 5.17 3.13 8.84
CA HIS A 165 5.73 2.82 7.53
C HIS A 165 7.07 2.11 7.68
N GLY A 166 7.26 1.07 6.87
CA GLY A 166 8.53 0.37 6.78
C GLY A 166 9.57 1.19 6.04
N LEU A 167 10.79 1.16 6.53
CA LEU A 167 11.93 1.83 5.91
C LEU A 167 12.90 0.83 5.31
N ASN A 168 13.31 -0.18 6.10
CA ASN A 168 14.34 -1.12 5.67
C ASN A 168 14.19 -2.47 6.37
N LEU A 169 14.59 -3.53 5.65
CA LEU A 169 14.79 -4.87 6.18
C LEU A 169 16.19 -5.33 5.78
N THR A 170 17.03 -5.70 6.73
CA THR A 170 18.28 -6.40 6.49
C THR A 170 18.28 -7.71 7.25
N GLN A 171 18.75 -8.76 6.59
CA GLN A 171 18.89 -10.08 7.19
C GLN A 171 20.31 -10.60 6.93
N THR A 172 21.08 -10.70 8.01
CA THR A 172 22.42 -11.27 8.05
C THR A 172 22.45 -12.25 9.22
N ASP A 173 23.40 -12.08 10.17
CA ASP A 173 23.40 -12.83 11.44
C ASP A 173 22.22 -12.48 12.35
N VAL A 174 21.59 -11.33 12.08
CA VAL A 174 20.38 -10.86 12.73
C VAL A 174 19.42 -10.33 11.68
N ILE A 175 18.12 -10.39 11.96
CA ILE A 175 17.07 -9.72 11.22
C ILE A 175 16.88 -8.35 11.87
N ASN A 176 17.11 -7.30 11.09
CA ASN A 176 16.91 -5.92 11.53
C ASN A 176 15.88 -5.25 10.63
N ILE A 177 14.75 -4.84 11.21
CA ILE A 177 13.67 -4.14 10.54
C ILE A 177 13.57 -2.76 11.16
N THR A 178 13.45 -1.74 10.32
CA THR A 178 13.31 -0.35 10.74
C THR A 178 12.15 0.34 10.04
N GLY A 179 11.59 1.34 10.66
CA GLY A 179 10.55 2.16 10.07
C GLY A 179 10.27 3.42 10.87
N HIS A 180 9.33 4.20 10.37
CA HIS A 180 8.83 5.39 11.04
C HIS A 180 7.41 5.18 11.55
N ALA A 181 7.08 5.81 12.67
CA ALA A 181 5.72 5.93 13.16
C ALA A 181 5.44 7.37 13.63
N TRP A 182 4.20 7.82 13.48
CA TRP A 182 3.73 9.12 13.98
C TRP A 182 2.21 9.16 14.02
N GLY A 183 1.65 10.14 14.73
CA GLY A 183 0.22 10.43 14.73
C GLY A 183 -0.08 11.71 13.96
N GLN A 184 -1.14 11.73 13.17
CA GLN A 184 -1.61 12.91 12.44
C GLN A 184 -2.57 13.78 13.27
N ALA A 185 -3.23 13.21 14.28
CA ALA A 185 -4.17 13.90 15.16
C ALA A 185 -3.98 13.59 16.64
N GLY A 186 -3.19 12.59 16.98
CA GLY A 186 -2.89 12.15 18.34
C GLY A 186 -1.48 11.60 18.45
N SER A 187 -1.02 11.30 19.66
CA SER A 187 0.27 10.67 19.88
C SER A 187 0.21 9.17 19.64
N VAL A 188 1.29 8.60 19.14
CA VAL A 188 1.55 7.17 19.20
C VAL A 188 2.02 6.82 20.61
N ASP A 189 1.40 5.82 21.24
CA ASP A 189 1.82 5.37 22.57
C ASP A 189 2.99 4.39 22.47
N ARG A 190 2.94 3.48 21.47
CA ARG A 190 3.96 2.47 21.22
C ARG A 190 3.88 1.95 19.79
N VAL A 191 4.93 1.27 19.36
CA VAL A 191 4.95 0.47 18.14
C VAL A 191 5.16 -0.98 18.53
N GLU A 192 4.31 -1.86 18.04
CA GLU A 192 4.30 -3.27 18.41
C GLU A 192 4.55 -4.15 17.17
N TYR A 193 5.18 -5.28 17.40
CA TYR A 193 5.38 -6.29 16.38
C TYR A 193 5.01 -7.69 16.88
N ARG A 194 4.67 -8.58 15.96
CA ARG A 194 4.54 -10.02 16.21
C ARG A 194 5.12 -10.83 15.06
N VAL A 195 5.47 -12.08 15.34
CA VAL A 195 5.89 -13.05 14.33
C VAL A 195 4.76 -14.07 14.15
N GLY A 196 4.21 -14.12 12.94
CA GLY A 196 3.06 -14.96 12.62
C GLY A 196 1.85 -14.67 13.51
N SER A 197 1.31 -15.68 14.15
CA SER A 197 0.21 -15.57 15.13
C SER A 197 0.68 -15.49 16.59
N GLY A 198 1.95 -15.20 16.82
CA GLY A 198 2.54 -15.07 18.15
C GLY A 198 2.04 -13.86 18.93
N PRO A 199 2.54 -13.69 20.18
CA PRO A 199 2.20 -12.53 20.99
C PRO A 199 2.79 -11.24 20.39
N TRP A 200 2.18 -10.11 20.77
CA TRP A 200 2.70 -8.79 20.48
C TRP A 200 3.84 -8.43 21.42
N TYR A 201 4.87 -7.81 20.87
CA TYR A 201 6.02 -7.27 21.57
C TYR A 201 6.22 -5.81 21.18
N GLU A 202 6.66 -4.99 22.12
CA GLU A 202 7.03 -3.61 21.82
C GLU A 202 8.36 -3.55 21.08
N THR A 203 8.46 -2.64 20.11
CA THR A 203 9.70 -2.37 19.37
C THR A 203 10.67 -1.54 20.21
N THR A 204 11.90 -1.36 19.74
CA THR A 204 12.83 -0.37 20.30
C THR A 204 12.77 0.92 19.49
N TYR A 205 13.10 2.05 20.13
CA TYR A 205 13.01 3.39 19.54
C TYR A 205 14.34 4.12 19.61
N SER A 206 14.61 4.97 18.62
CA SER A 206 15.70 5.95 18.71
C SER A 206 15.38 7.05 19.71
N GLU A 207 14.10 7.45 19.75
CA GLU A 207 13.53 8.39 20.70
C GLU A 207 12.16 7.86 21.14
N PRO A 208 11.85 7.88 22.45
CA PRO A 208 10.59 7.31 22.94
C PRO A 208 9.36 8.00 22.35
N PRO A 209 8.29 7.25 22.05
CA PRO A 209 6.99 7.85 21.72
C PRO A 209 6.53 8.81 22.83
N GLY A 210 5.90 9.90 22.44
CA GLY A 210 5.33 10.89 23.37
C GLY A 210 6.29 12.00 23.84
N GLU A 211 7.60 11.88 23.67
CA GLU A 211 8.54 12.98 23.86
C GLU A 211 8.56 13.92 22.65
N LEU A 212 8.25 13.39 21.47
CA LEU A 212 8.08 14.15 20.24
C LEU A 212 6.63 14.61 20.09
N GLY A 213 6.42 15.74 19.44
CA GLY A 213 5.06 16.20 19.12
C GLY A 213 4.29 15.17 18.28
N ALA A 214 2.95 15.18 18.35
CA ALA A 214 2.10 14.20 17.67
C ALA A 214 2.41 14.01 16.16
N LEU A 215 2.79 15.10 15.49
CA LEU A 215 3.09 15.11 14.04
C LEU A 215 4.56 14.78 13.71
N THR A 216 5.39 14.45 14.70
CA THR A 216 6.82 14.23 14.46
C THR A 216 7.09 12.74 14.27
N PRO A 217 7.53 12.30 13.08
CA PRO A 217 7.93 10.91 12.84
C PRO A 217 9.13 10.53 13.71
N PHE A 218 9.09 9.33 14.28
CA PHE A 218 10.20 8.74 15.03
C PHE A 218 10.56 7.36 14.48
N LEU A 219 11.82 6.97 14.63
CA LEU A 219 12.33 5.67 14.18
C LEU A 219 12.06 4.58 15.21
N TRP A 220 11.53 3.45 14.72
CA TRP A 220 11.41 2.22 15.48
C TRP A 220 12.28 1.11 14.86
N HIS A 221 12.67 0.13 15.68
CA HIS A 221 13.51 -0.99 15.30
C HIS A 221 12.99 -2.31 15.87
N VAL A 222 12.98 -3.35 15.04
CA VAL A 222 12.78 -4.74 15.44
C VAL A 222 14.07 -5.49 15.14
N ILE A 223 14.65 -6.14 16.14
CA ILE A 223 15.84 -6.97 16.00
C ILE A 223 15.49 -8.38 16.44
N LEU A 224 15.64 -9.36 15.54
CA LEU A 224 15.35 -10.76 15.78
C LEU A 224 16.59 -11.62 15.49
N ASP A 225 16.82 -12.65 16.29
CA ASP A 225 17.78 -13.69 15.97
C ASP A 225 17.10 -14.74 15.06
N PRO A 226 17.53 -14.93 13.81
CA PRO A 226 16.92 -15.90 12.91
C PRO A 226 16.99 -17.35 13.44
N ARG A 227 17.92 -17.66 14.36
CA ARG A 227 18.04 -18.96 15.02
C ARG A 227 16.97 -19.22 16.07
N GLU A 228 16.33 -18.19 16.60
CA GLU A 228 15.18 -18.31 17.52
C GLU A 228 13.87 -18.57 16.79
N LEU A 229 13.84 -18.36 15.47
CA LEU A 229 12.73 -18.70 14.61
C LEU A 229 12.87 -20.12 14.08
N SER A 230 11.75 -20.84 13.89
CA SER A 230 11.79 -22.13 13.21
C SER A 230 12.34 -21.97 11.78
N GLU A 231 12.90 -23.05 11.25
CA GLU A 231 13.37 -23.03 9.85
C GLU A 231 12.22 -22.71 8.89
N GLY A 232 12.43 -21.79 7.95
CA GLY A 232 11.47 -21.39 6.93
C GLY A 232 11.05 -19.93 7.00
N GLN A 233 10.02 -19.59 6.22
CA GLN A 233 9.52 -18.23 6.10
C GLN A 233 8.58 -17.86 7.25
N HIS A 234 8.72 -16.65 7.74
CA HIS A 234 7.88 -16.05 8.77
C HIS A 234 7.45 -14.65 8.35
N ILE A 235 6.27 -14.26 8.81
CA ILE A 235 5.79 -12.89 8.64
C ILE A 235 5.95 -12.15 9.96
N VAL A 236 6.61 -11.00 9.90
CA VAL A 236 6.65 -10.02 10.98
C VAL A 236 5.63 -8.94 10.64
N GLU A 237 4.64 -8.77 11.50
CA GLU A 237 3.62 -7.72 11.43
C GLU A 237 3.98 -6.63 12.43
N VAL A 238 3.94 -5.36 11.99
CA VAL A 238 4.29 -4.20 12.83
C VAL A 238 3.20 -3.15 12.69
N HIS A 239 2.78 -2.53 13.78
CA HIS A 239 1.88 -1.38 13.76
C HIS A 239 2.17 -0.38 14.89
N ALA A 240 1.79 0.86 14.70
CA ALA A 240 1.76 1.88 15.75
C ALA A 240 0.43 1.81 16.49
N SER A 241 0.44 1.99 17.81
CA SER A 241 -0.76 1.87 18.65
C SER A 241 -0.97 3.12 19.52
N SER A 242 -2.24 3.44 19.77
CA SER A 242 -2.67 4.41 20.76
C SER A 242 -3.94 3.89 21.43
N GLY A 243 -3.88 3.63 22.73
CA GLY A 243 -4.94 2.92 23.45
C GLY A 243 -5.23 1.54 22.82
N ASP A 244 -6.48 1.32 22.44
CA ASP A 244 -6.96 0.07 21.80
C ASP A 244 -6.95 0.16 20.25
N SER A 245 -6.55 1.29 19.69
CA SER A 245 -6.49 1.53 18.25
C SER A 245 -5.06 1.40 17.73
N HIS A 246 -4.94 1.06 16.45
CA HIS A 246 -3.64 0.95 15.80
C HIS A 246 -3.65 1.45 14.33
N SER A 247 -2.47 1.73 13.81
CA SER A 247 -2.27 2.06 12.40
C SER A 247 -2.56 0.86 11.50
N LEU A 248 -2.56 1.07 10.19
CA LEU A 248 -2.44 -0.04 9.25
C LEU A 248 -1.14 -0.81 9.53
N PRO A 249 -1.18 -2.16 9.44
CA PRO A 249 0.00 -2.98 9.67
C PRO A 249 0.99 -2.93 8.50
N VAL A 250 2.28 -2.99 8.83
CA VAL A 250 3.37 -3.23 7.88
C VAL A 250 3.81 -4.68 8.02
N PHE A 251 4.07 -5.35 6.89
CA PHE A 251 4.46 -6.75 6.88
C PHE A 251 5.86 -6.92 6.31
N TYR A 252 6.62 -7.84 6.93
CA TYR A 252 7.94 -8.25 6.44
C TYR A 252 8.02 -9.76 6.39
N GLU A 253 8.51 -10.27 5.27
CA GLU A 253 8.87 -11.68 5.15
C GLU A 253 10.32 -11.86 5.58
N VAL A 254 10.56 -12.74 6.54
CA VAL A 254 11.87 -13.04 7.09
C VAL A 254 12.10 -14.55 7.12
N THR A 255 13.36 -14.97 7.06
CA THR A 255 13.72 -16.40 7.06
C THR A 255 14.28 -16.78 8.43
N GLY A 256 13.66 -17.78 9.05
CA GLY A 256 14.20 -18.44 10.25
C GLY A 256 15.21 -19.54 9.85
N GLU A 257 16.26 -19.68 10.64
CA GLU A 257 17.34 -20.66 10.39
C GLU A 257 17.16 -21.96 11.17
N GLY A 258 16.31 -21.97 12.19
CA GLY A 258 16.13 -23.10 13.10
C GLY A 258 17.41 -23.47 13.85
N GLY A 259 17.42 -23.46 15.13
CA GLY A 259 18.63 -23.79 15.90
C GLY A 259 18.47 -23.62 17.40
N GLY A 260 17.43 -22.92 17.81
CA GLY A 260 17.07 -22.76 19.21
C GLY A 260 16.29 -23.97 19.73
N ALA A 261 16.57 -24.36 20.96
CA ALA A 261 15.86 -25.44 21.64
C ALA A 261 14.35 -25.20 21.66
N SER A 262 13.62 -26.06 20.92
CA SER A 262 12.20 -26.35 21.09
C SER A 262 11.28 -25.15 21.39
N SER A 263 11.02 -24.33 20.39
CA SER A 263 9.80 -23.55 20.39
C SER A 263 8.62 -24.50 20.14
N ARG A 264 7.65 -24.55 21.06
CA ARG A 264 6.41 -25.30 20.89
C ARG A 264 5.78 -24.84 19.57
N GLY A 265 5.66 -25.78 18.62
CA GLY A 265 5.19 -25.50 17.29
C GLY A 265 3.91 -24.68 17.28
N ILE A 266 3.96 -23.55 16.62
CA ILE A 266 2.78 -22.79 16.22
C ILE A 266 2.15 -23.56 15.06
N PRO A 267 0.89 -23.96 15.14
CA PRO A 267 0.26 -24.66 14.04
C PRO A 267 0.20 -23.72 12.81
N THR A 268 0.82 -24.12 11.73
CA THR A 268 0.69 -23.51 10.40
C THR A 268 -0.70 -23.77 9.84
N ALA A 269 -1.73 -23.18 10.43
CA ALA A 269 -3.08 -23.23 9.90
C ALA A 269 -3.49 -21.84 9.42
N ALA A 270 -3.78 -21.74 8.13
CA ALA A 270 -4.44 -20.64 7.46
C ALA A 270 -3.64 -19.33 7.34
N LEU A 271 -2.57 -19.33 6.58
CA LEU A 271 -2.03 -18.12 5.95
C LEU A 271 -2.57 -18.03 4.52
N GLY A 272 -3.78 -17.51 4.41
CA GLY A 272 -4.24 -16.93 3.17
C GLY A 272 -3.74 -15.49 3.15
N LEU A 273 -2.96 -15.19 2.13
CA LEU A 273 -2.64 -13.84 1.67
C LEU A 273 -1.72 -12.99 2.56
N VAL A 274 -0.56 -12.69 2.04
CA VAL A 274 0.39 -11.75 2.61
C VAL A 274 0.61 -10.61 1.63
N VAL A 275 0.28 -9.41 2.04
CA VAL A 275 0.64 -8.19 1.34
C VAL A 275 2.05 -7.80 1.74
N LEU A 276 3.00 -7.93 0.83
CA LEU A 276 4.35 -7.43 1.02
C LEU A 276 4.44 -5.98 0.55
N VAL A 277 4.49 -5.06 1.48
CA VAL A 277 4.93 -3.70 1.20
C VAL A 277 6.40 -3.61 1.61
N ALA A 278 7.28 -4.09 0.75
CA ALA A 278 8.71 -3.86 0.91
C ALA A 278 9.06 -2.54 0.20
N MET A 279 9.26 -1.50 0.97
CA MET A 279 9.81 -0.25 0.47
C MET A 279 11.30 -0.23 0.68
N GLY A 280 12.01 -0.58 -0.36
CA GLY A 280 13.46 -0.43 -0.44
C GLY A 280 13.82 0.09 -1.81
N TRP A 281 14.73 1.01 -1.89
CA TRP A 281 15.43 1.41 -3.11
C TRP A 281 15.89 0.18 -3.88
N ALA A 282 15.39 0.04 -5.11
CA ALA A 282 15.69 -1.02 -6.06
C ALA A 282 15.41 -2.45 -5.57
N GLY A 283 14.17 -2.90 -5.70
CA GLY A 283 13.85 -4.31 -5.47
C GLY A 283 12.45 -4.66 -5.96
N SER A 284 12.38 -5.53 -6.92
CA SER A 284 11.16 -6.08 -7.49
C SER A 284 10.22 -6.63 -6.41
N LEU A 285 8.97 -6.25 -6.48
CA LEU A 285 7.87 -6.86 -5.73
C LEU A 285 7.80 -8.36 -6.09
N VAL A 286 8.16 -9.23 -5.17
CA VAL A 286 7.95 -10.68 -5.31
C VAL A 286 6.69 -11.05 -4.54
N LEU A 287 5.60 -11.21 -5.27
CA LEU A 287 4.37 -11.82 -4.76
C LEU A 287 4.58 -13.34 -4.66
N ALA A 288 4.87 -13.84 -3.48
CA ALA A 288 4.87 -15.28 -3.22
C ALA A 288 3.44 -15.76 -2.93
N ARG A 289 2.83 -16.37 -3.93
CA ARG A 289 1.55 -17.07 -3.80
C ARG A 289 1.82 -18.43 -3.15
N MET A 290 1.56 -18.58 -1.86
CA MET A 290 1.54 -19.91 -1.24
C MET A 290 0.26 -20.64 -1.67
N ARG A 291 0.39 -21.61 -2.58
CA ARG A 291 -0.63 -22.64 -2.82
C ARG A 291 -0.61 -23.60 -1.64
N SER A 292 -1.70 -23.67 -0.89
CA SER A 292 -1.96 -24.84 -0.05
C SER A 292 -2.07 -26.07 -0.96
N ALA A 293 -1.24 -27.05 -0.68
CA ALA A 293 -1.33 -28.36 -1.31
C ALA A 293 -2.54 -29.11 -0.73
N GLU A 294 -3.68 -29.02 -1.39
CA GLU A 294 -4.69 -30.08 -1.38
C GLU A 294 -5.36 -30.09 -2.75
N GLY A 295 -5.39 -31.30 -3.33
CA GLY A 295 -5.62 -31.58 -4.72
C GLY A 295 -6.98 -31.14 -5.26
N GLY A 296 -6.97 -30.78 -6.51
CA GLY A 296 -8.14 -30.57 -7.35
C GLY A 296 -7.73 -29.92 -8.66
N GLU A 297 -7.37 -30.73 -9.64
CA GLU A 297 -7.28 -30.33 -11.04
C GLU A 297 -8.57 -29.67 -11.50
N ALA A 298 -8.47 -28.46 -11.99
CA ALA A 298 -9.34 -27.94 -13.03
C ALA A 298 -8.51 -26.98 -13.89
N ALA A 299 -8.07 -27.51 -15.01
CA ALA A 299 -7.53 -26.73 -16.11
C ALA A 299 -8.64 -25.85 -16.67
N ILE A 300 -8.39 -24.55 -16.73
CA ILE A 300 -9.15 -23.66 -17.60
C ILE A 300 -8.20 -23.29 -18.73
N ASP A 301 -8.41 -23.92 -19.88
CA ASP A 301 -7.82 -23.53 -21.15
C ASP A 301 -8.34 -22.11 -21.47
N ALA A 302 -7.47 -21.13 -21.48
CA ALA A 302 -7.73 -19.85 -22.11
C ALA A 302 -7.26 -19.96 -23.57
N GLU A 303 -8.17 -20.24 -24.47
CA GLU A 303 -7.97 -20.00 -25.90
C GLU A 303 -7.85 -18.49 -26.12
N LEU A 304 -6.65 -18.09 -26.54
CA LEU A 304 -6.38 -16.82 -27.18
C LEU A 304 -7.07 -16.86 -28.56
N VAL A 305 -8.04 -16.00 -28.78
CA VAL A 305 -8.56 -15.71 -30.12
C VAL A 305 -7.81 -14.50 -30.65
N ASP A 306 -7.20 -14.70 -31.83
CA ASP A 306 -6.51 -13.71 -32.66
C ASP A 306 -7.30 -12.40 -32.93
#